data_c90ee78f4e76ab608f70512052cb8f48
#
_entry.id   c90ee78f4e76ab608f70512052cb8f48
#
_cell.length_a   1.000
_cell.length_b   1.000
_cell.length_c   1.000
_cell.angle_alpha   90.00
_cell.angle_beta   90.00
_cell.angle_gamma   90.00
#
_symmetry.space_group_name_H-M   'P 1'
#
loop_
_entity.id
_entity.type
_entity.pdbx_description
1 polymer ?
#
loop_
_entity_poly.entity_id
_entity_poly.type
_entity_poly.pdbx_seq_one_letter_code
_entity_poly.pdbx_strand_id
1 'polypeptide(L)'
;MADALLAALRDRPRFASLASEDLEPLPATGTAHGHVRLPGGLVARVAYAYEGDPGATARLETQAAAFRFLAPAERTPVLHDVLPPREGLPGGALIVDRIVGHVPVLPRDLGAIAATLAVIHSMKQPPETSTIPRQKNPFLETLEGIEQNAMRFLDKAVPDQGARAEIAEELRLMRGMALAFARRPQPLAVALADTHPGNFIMTADGTAWFVDLEKVHVGSPAIDLAHATLPTSTLWHPEVGKILTPGQVAGFYAAYLARVGKARAAELEPWLVPMRRLTWLRTTMFMARWRVQTRQPRDPSDAGQWSDAGLGPAMRVHLQARIDQCFDRETIRAIRAAWL
;
A
#
# COMPACT_ATOMS: atom_id res chain seq x y z
N MET A 1 -14.63 -1.44 -20.80
CA MET A 1 -14.59 -1.75 -19.35
C MET A 1 -15.97 -1.64 -18.70
N ALA A 2 -16.70 -0.53 -18.80
CA ALA A 2 -18.03 -0.37 -18.18
C ALA A 2 -19.05 -1.42 -18.65
N ASP A 3 -19.15 -1.64 -19.95
CA ASP A 3 -20.08 -2.65 -20.51
C ASP A 3 -19.73 -4.08 -20.11
N ALA A 4 -18.43 -4.41 -20.08
CA ALA A 4 -17.97 -5.73 -19.65
C ALA A 4 -18.20 -5.94 -18.13
N LEU A 5 -18.02 -4.90 -17.31
CA LEU A 5 -18.36 -4.94 -15.89
C LEU A 5 -19.86 -5.14 -15.69
N LEU A 6 -20.71 -4.39 -16.41
CA LEU A 6 -22.17 -4.53 -16.34
C LEU A 6 -22.61 -5.93 -16.74
N ALA A 7 -22.06 -6.46 -17.83
CA ALA A 7 -22.35 -7.83 -18.26
C ALA A 7 -21.96 -8.86 -17.20
N ALA A 8 -20.76 -8.73 -16.61
CA ALA A 8 -20.30 -9.61 -15.54
C ALA A 8 -21.16 -9.52 -14.26
N LEU A 9 -21.64 -8.31 -13.92
CA LEU A 9 -22.57 -8.14 -12.81
C LEU A 9 -23.92 -8.79 -13.06
N ARG A 10 -24.50 -8.60 -14.26
CA ARG A 10 -25.81 -9.20 -14.63
C ARG A 10 -25.83 -10.72 -14.62
N ASP A 11 -24.67 -11.37 -14.75
CA ASP A 11 -24.55 -12.84 -14.56
C ASP A 11 -24.77 -13.26 -13.10
N ARG A 12 -24.87 -12.32 -12.17
CA ARG A 12 -25.12 -12.57 -10.74
C ARG A 12 -26.57 -12.26 -10.39
N PRO A 13 -27.31 -13.17 -9.72
CA PRO A 13 -28.72 -12.95 -9.40
C PRO A 13 -29.00 -11.63 -8.68
N ARG A 14 -28.12 -11.23 -7.76
CA ARG A 14 -28.23 -9.97 -7.01
C ARG A 14 -28.22 -8.72 -7.91
N PHE A 15 -27.57 -8.79 -9.06
CA PHE A 15 -27.29 -7.65 -9.94
C PHE A 15 -27.96 -7.79 -11.33
N ALA A 16 -28.82 -8.80 -11.53
CA ALA A 16 -29.43 -9.12 -12.82
C ALA A 16 -30.23 -7.95 -13.44
N SER A 17 -30.79 -7.08 -12.63
CA SER A 17 -31.60 -5.92 -13.08
C SER A 17 -30.81 -4.61 -13.19
N LEU A 18 -29.50 -4.61 -12.95
CA LEU A 18 -28.69 -3.38 -13.05
C LEU A 18 -28.75 -2.80 -14.47
N ALA A 19 -28.89 -1.48 -14.56
CA ALA A 19 -28.76 -0.72 -15.78
C ALA A 19 -27.42 0.01 -15.86
N SER A 20 -27.05 0.54 -17.01
CA SER A 20 -25.76 1.24 -17.19
C SER A 20 -25.68 2.52 -16.32
N GLU A 21 -26.80 3.19 -16.13
CA GLU A 21 -26.93 4.36 -15.26
C GLU A 21 -26.71 4.10 -13.78
N ASP A 22 -26.80 2.84 -13.34
CA ASP A 22 -26.51 2.42 -11.97
C ASP A 22 -25.01 2.34 -11.67
N LEU A 23 -24.19 2.37 -12.71
CA LEU A 23 -22.73 2.30 -12.60
C LEU A 23 -22.12 3.70 -12.66
N GLU A 24 -21.64 4.19 -11.53
CA GLU A 24 -21.00 5.51 -11.45
C GLU A 24 -19.49 5.37 -11.27
N PRO A 25 -18.67 5.65 -12.29
CA PRO A 25 -17.22 5.66 -12.16
C PRO A 25 -16.78 6.68 -11.08
N LEU A 26 -15.92 6.24 -10.17
CA LEU A 26 -15.31 7.12 -9.18
C LEU A 26 -13.97 7.66 -9.73
N PRO A 27 -13.51 8.85 -9.26
CA PRO A 27 -12.22 9.39 -9.66
C PRO A 27 -11.09 8.39 -9.41
N ALA A 28 -10.20 8.25 -10.40
CA ALA A 28 -9.02 7.40 -10.28
C ALA A 28 -7.97 8.09 -9.40
N THR A 29 -7.80 7.59 -8.18
CA THR A 29 -6.79 8.06 -7.21
C THR A 29 -5.61 7.11 -7.07
N GLY A 30 -5.70 5.90 -7.66
CA GLY A 30 -4.69 4.85 -7.61
C GLY A 30 -4.24 4.38 -9.00
N THR A 31 -3.16 3.59 -9.02
CA THR A 31 -2.54 3.08 -10.26
C THR A 31 -2.90 1.64 -10.59
N ALA A 32 -3.52 0.90 -9.65
CA ALA A 32 -3.78 -0.54 -9.79
C ALA A 32 -5.25 -0.89 -10.05
N HIS A 33 -6.19 -0.04 -9.66
CA HIS A 33 -7.63 -0.30 -9.75
C HIS A 33 -8.44 0.91 -10.21
N GLY A 34 -9.46 0.64 -11.03
CA GLY A 34 -10.59 1.53 -11.21
C GLY A 34 -11.70 1.21 -10.20
N HIS A 35 -12.45 2.22 -9.79
CA HIS A 35 -13.55 2.06 -8.85
C HIS A 35 -14.86 2.51 -9.51
N VAL A 36 -15.91 1.70 -9.35
CA VAL A 36 -17.25 2.01 -9.85
C VAL A 36 -18.24 1.86 -8.70
N ARG A 37 -18.96 2.93 -8.38
CA ARG A 37 -20.04 2.89 -7.39
C ARG A 37 -21.19 2.07 -7.94
N LEU A 38 -21.76 1.22 -7.10
CA LEU A 38 -22.93 0.40 -7.36
C LEU A 38 -24.05 0.77 -6.36
N PRO A 39 -25.31 0.44 -6.69
CA PRO A 39 -26.42 0.53 -5.74
C PRO A 39 -26.20 -0.32 -4.48
N GLY A 40 -26.92 0.03 -3.40
CA GLY A 40 -26.86 -0.77 -2.16
C GLY A 40 -25.58 -0.57 -1.34
N GLY A 41 -24.88 0.57 -1.50
CA GLY A 41 -23.69 0.87 -0.70
C GLY A 41 -22.45 0.06 -1.09
N LEU A 42 -22.33 -0.33 -2.35
CA LEU A 42 -21.26 -1.16 -2.86
C LEU A 42 -20.32 -0.41 -3.81
N VAL A 43 -19.11 -0.96 -3.99
CA VAL A 43 -18.11 -0.53 -4.98
C VAL A 43 -17.57 -1.77 -5.70
N ALA A 44 -17.51 -1.70 -7.02
CA ALA A 44 -16.70 -2.61 -7.80
C ALA A 44 -15.27 -2.07 -7.90
N ARG A 45 -14.29 -2.83 -7.39
CA ARG A 45 -12.86 -2.60 -7.55
C ARG A 45 -12.39 -3.39 -8.76
N VAL A 46 -12.19 -2.70 -9.87
CA VAL A 46 -11.79 -3.30 -11.15
C VAL A 46 -10.28 -3.27 -11.26
N ALA A 47 -9.64 -4.44 -11.23
CA ALA A 47 -8.19 -4.51 -11.33
C ALA A 47 -7.71 -4.18 -12.76
N TYR A 48 -6.69 -3.33 -12.88
CA TYR A 48 -6.04 -3.08 -14.16
C TYR A 48 -5.15 -4.26 -14.54
N ALA A 49 -5.37 -4.80 -15.72
CA ALA A 49 -4.58 -5.86 -16.32
C ALA A 49 -4.67 -5.74 -17.85
N TYR A 50 -3.84 -6.48 -18.55
CA TYR A 50 -3.93 -6.60 -20.01
C TYR A 50 -4.66 -7.89 -20.38
N GLU A 51 -5.22 -7.94 -21.58
CA GLU A 51 -5.90 -9.16 -22.07
C GLU A 51 -4.92 -10.33 -22.14
N GLY A 52 -5.32 -11.47 -21.55
CA GLY A 52 -4.47 -12.65 -21.49
C GLY A 52 -3.40 -12.64 -20.40
N ASP A 53 -3.46 -11.73 -19.41
CA ASP A 53 -2.55 -11.71 -18.27
C ASP A 53 -2.64 -13.02 -17.45
N PRO A 54 -1.60 -13.87 -17.46
CA PRO A 54 -1.66 -15.20 -16.83
C PRO A 54 -1.73 -15.13 -15.29
N GLY A 55 -1.34 -13.99 -14.71
CA GLY A 55 -1.36 -13.80 -13.26
C GLY A 55 -2.64 -13.16 -12.71
N ALA A 56 -3.56 -12.72 -13.57
CA ALA A 56 -4.73 -11.93 -13.15
C ALA A 56 -5.62 -12.68 -12.16
N THR A 57 -5.97 -13.95 -12.47
CA THR A 57 -6.80 -14.77 -11.59
C THR A 57 -6.17 -14.99 -10.22
N ALA A 58 -4.89 -15.36 -10.17
CA ALA A 58 -4.19 -15.61 -8.90
C ALA A 58 -4.10 -14.33 -8.04
N ARG A 59 -3.85 -13.17 -8.65
CA ARG A 59 -3.85 -11.88 -7.93
C ARG A 59 -5.23 -11.54 -7.38
N LEU A 60 -6.29 -11.73 -8.17
CA LEU A 60 -7.67 -11.49 -7.76
C LEU A 60 -8.06 -12.40 -6.58
N GLU A 61 -7.73 -13.69 -6.66
CA GLU A 61 -7.98 -14.67 -5.59
C GLU A 61 -7.23 -14.33 -4.30
N THR A 62 -5.96 -13.92 -4.40
CA THR A 62 -5.15 -13.48 -3.25
C THR A 62 -5.78 -12.27 -2.59
N GLN A 63 -6.22 -11.27 -3.36
CA GLN A 63 -6.92 -10.11 -2.81
C GLN A 63 -8.25 -10.52 -2.16
N ALA A 64 -9.05 -11.35 -2.81
CA ALA A 64 -10.31 -11.86 -2.26
C ALA A 64 -10.10 -12.60 -0.93
N ALA A 65 -9.02 -13.40 -0.83
CA ALA A 65 -8.64 -14.07 0.41
C ALA A 65 -8.29 -13.06 1.51
N ALA A 66 -7.57 -11.98 1.19
CA ALA A 66 -7.25 -10.92 2.14
C ALA A 66 -8.52 -10.21 2.67
N PHE A 67 -9.46 -9.86 1.79
CA PHE A 67 -10.74 -9.26 2.21
C PHE A 67 -11.53 -10.20 3.13
N ARG A 68 -11.68 -11.48 2.76
CA ARG A 68 -12.40 -12.46 3.60
C ARG A 68 -11.72 -12.66 4.95
N PHE A 69 -10.39 -12.75 4.96
CA PHE A 69 -9.62 -12.94 6.18
C PHE A 69 -9.74 -11.75 7.13
N LEU A 70 -9.70 -10.52 6.60
CA LEU A 70 -9.71 -9.29 7.42
C LEU A 70 -11.11 -8.81 7.80
N ALA A 71 -12.18 -9.35 7.22
CA ALA A 71 -13.56 -8.96 7.51
C ALA A 71 -13.90 -8.95 9.02
N PRO A 72 -13.47 -9.95 9.85
CA PRO A 72 -13.76 -9.94 11.28
C PRO A 72 -13.09 -8.82 12.07
N ALA A 73 -12.10 -8.12 11.49
CA ALA A 73 -11.48 -6.96 12.13
C ALA A 73 -12.41 -5.76 12.18
N GLU A 74 -13.43 -5.70 11.29
CA GLU A 74 -14.31 -4.55 11.13
C GLU A 74 -13.54 -3.22 10.92
N ARG A 75 -12.47 -3.33 10.13
CA ARG A 75 -11.56 -2.22 9.78
C ARG A 75 -11.23 -2.17 8.28
N THR A 76 -11.85 -3.07 7.52
CA THR A 76 -11.71 -3.18 6.07
C THR A 76 -13.07 -3.47 5.45
N PRO A 77 -13.32 -3.06 4.18
CA PRO A 77 -14.58 -3.37 3.51
C PRO A 77 -14.87 -4.87 3.47
N VAL A 78 -16.12 -5.26 3.57
CA VAL A 78 -16.55 -6.65 3.40
C VAL A 78 -16.59 -7.00 1.91
N LEU A 79 -16.10 -8.18 1.55
CA LEU A 79 -16.21 -8.72 0.20
C LEU A 79 -17.57 -9.39 0.00
N HIS A 80 -18.30 -8.96 -1.03
CA HIS A 80 -19.62 -9.50 -1.37
C HIS A 80 -19.57 -10.47 -2.55
N ASP A 81 -18.74 -10.18 -3.58
CA ASP A 81 -18.61 -11.05 -4.76
C ASP A 81 -17.25 -10.88 -5.43
N VAL A 82 -16.89 -11.87 -6.24
CA VAL A 82 -15.68 -11.91 -7.07
C VAL A 82 -16.10 -12.14 -8.51
N LEU A 83 -15.82 -11.19 -9.37
CA LEU A 83 -16.02 -11.30 -10.81
C LEU A 83 -14.69 -11.73 -11.45
N PRO A 84 -14.59 -12.97 -11.97
CA PRO A 84 -13.33 -13.47 -12.54
C PRO A 84 -12.93 -12.69 -13.80
N PRO A 85 -11.64 -12.73 -14.17
CA PRO A 85 -11.16 -12.18 -15.44
C PRO A 85 -11.96 -12.74 -16.63
N ARG A 86 -12.29 -11.84 -17.57
CA ARG A 86 -12.99 -12.14 -18.83
C ARG A 86 -12.65 -11.09 -19.88
N GLU A 87 -13.08 -11.30 -21.12
CA GLU A 87 -12.94 -10.33 -22.20
C GLU A 87 -13.51 -8.96 -21.80
N GLY A 88 -12.73 -7.90 -21.99
CA GLY A 88 -13.05 -6.52 -21.60
C GLY A 88 -12.97 -6.24 -20.08
N LEU A 89 -12.67 -7.27 -19.26
CA LEU A 89 -12.44 -7.18 -17.82
C LEU A 89 -11.25 -8.08 -17.41
N PRO A 90 -10.05 -7.86 -18.00
CA PRO A 90 -8.93 -8.80 -17.91
C PRO A 90 -8.39 -9.01 -16.50
N GLY A 91 -8.53 -8.03 -15.60
CA GLY A 91 -8.15 -8.16 -14.20
C GLY A 91 -9.24 -8.71 -13.28
N GLY A 92 -10.46 -8.85 -13.79
CA GLY A 92 -11.63 -9.14 -12.95
C GLY A 92 -12.00 -7.97 -12.04
N ALA A 93 -12.93 -8.21 -11.12
CA ALA A 93 -13.32 -7.21 -10.12
C ALA A 93 -13.72 -7.84 -8.79
N LEU A 94 -13.55 -7.09 -7.70
CA LEU A 94 -14.08 -7.39 -6.37
C LEU A 94 -15.22 -6.45 -6.05
N ILE A 95 -16.35 -7.00 -5.61
CA ILE A 95 -17.49 -6.22 -5.13
C ILE A 95 -17.40 -6.14 -3.61
N VAL A 96 -17.20 -4.93 -3.11
CA VAL A 96 -16.95 -4.69 -1.68
C VAL A 96 -17.86 -3.59 -1.15
N ASP A 97 -17.92 -3.43 0.18
CA ASP A 97 -18.60 -2.30 0.80
C ASP A 97 -18.00 -0.98 0.33
N ARG A 98 -18.87 0.00 0.10
CA ARG A 98 -18.47 1.39 -0.01
C ARG A 98 -18.35 2.00 1.38
N ILE A 99 -17.13 2.25 1.82
CA ILE A 99 -16.91 2.99 3.06
C ILE A 99 -17.16 4.47 2.79
N VAL A 100 -18.07 5.07 3.56
CA VAL A 100 -18.45 6.49 3.44
C VAL A 100 -17.69 7.28 4.51
N GLY A 101 -16.96 8.29 4.09
CA GLY A 101 -16.16 9.11 4.98
C GLY A 101 -15.26 10.07 4.21
N HIS A 102 -14.18 10.48 4.84
CA HIS A 102 -13.19 11.39 4.27
C HIS A 102 -11.77 10.87 4.47
N VAL A 103 -10.84 11.37 3.69
CA VAL A 103 -9.39 11.09 3.85
C VAL A 103 -8.93 11.62 5.21
N PRO A 104 -8.04 10.92 5.93
CA PRO A 104 -7.53 11.34 7.24
C PRO A 104 -6.91 12.75 7.21
N VAL A 105 -7.21 13.54 8.21
CA VAL A 105 -6.60 14.85 8.46
C VAL A 105 -5.47 14.69 9.47
N LEU A 106 -4.22 14.76 8.99
CA LEU A 106 -3.04 14.61 9.85
C LEU A 106 -2.66 15.94 10.53
N PRO A 107 -2.23 15.89 11.79
CA PRO A 107 -1.96 14.74 12.64
C PRO A 107 -3.18 14.25 13.46
N ARG A 108 -4.35 14.90 13.34
CA ARG A 108 -5.54 14.65 14.16
C ARG A 108 -5.93 13.16 14.18
N ASP A 109 -5.93 12.53 13.02
CA ASP A 109 -6.48 11.18 12.84
C ASP A 109 -5.45 10.05 13.00
N LEU A 110 -4.19 10.39 13.35
CA LEU A 110 -3.14 9.38 13.57
C LEU A 110 -3.51 8.35 14.64
N GLY A 111 -4.20 8.78 15.70
CA GLY A 111 -4.64 7.88 16.76
C GLY A 111 -5.65 6.81 16.28
N ALA A 112 -6.54 7.16 15.36
CA ALA A 112 -7.49 6.23 14.75
C ALA A 112 -6.79 5.26 13.80
N ILE A 113 -5.84 5.74 12.98
CA ILE A 113 -5.00 4.88 12.13
C ILE A 113 -4.22 3.88 12.99
N ALA A 114 -3.58 4.33 14.09
CA ALA A 114 -2.86 3.46 15.02
C ALA A 114 -3.79 2.39 15.64
N ALA A 115 -5.02 2.75 15.98
CA ALA A 115 -6.00 1.82 16.52
C ALA A 115 -6.39 0.76 15.49
N THR A 116 -6.66 1.14 14.26
CA THR A 116 -6.98 0.20 13.17
C THR A 116 -5.84 -0.77 12.91
N LEU A 117 -4.60 -0.27 12.81
CA LEU A 117 -3.43 -1.12 12.63
C LEU A 117 -3.25 -2.09 13.81
N ALA A 118 -3.46 -1.64 15.04
CA ALA A 118 -3.35 -2.50 16.22
C ALA A 118 -4.39 -3.63 16.21
N VAL A 119 -5.63 -3.36 15.81
CA VAL A 119 -6.68 -4.38 15.66
C VAL A 119 -6.26 -5.43 14.62
N ILE A 120 -5.87 -5.01 13.42
CA ILE A 120 -5.49 -5.90 12.33
C ILE A 120 -4.25 -6.72 12.69
N HIS A 121 -3.21 -6.10 13.24
CA HIS A 121 -1.96 -6.79 13.62
C HIS A 121 -2.12 -7.73 14.82
N SER A 122 -3.21 -7.59 15.59
CA SER A 122 -3.54 -8.48 16.70
C SER A 122 -4.36 -9.70 16.28
N MET A 123 -4.82 -9.76 15.04
CA MET A 123 -5.52 -10.92 14.51
C MET A 123 -4.60 -12.15 14.50
N LYS A 124 -5.20 -13.33 14.71
CA LYS A 124 -4.49 -14.60 14.51
C LYS A 124 -4.08 -14.68 13.03
N GLN A 125 -2.83 -15.11 12.78
CA GLN A 125 -2.35 -15.23 11.41
C GLN A 125 -3.17 -16.23 10.59
N PRO A 126 -3.32 -16.02 9.25
CA PRO A 126 -3.97 -16.99 8.38
C PRO A 126 -3.20 -18.32 8.38
N PRO A 127 -3.87 -19.45 8.14
CA PRO A 127 -3.21 -20.74 8.03
C PRO A 127 -2.18 -20.75 6.89
N GLU A 128 -1.18 -21.63 6.96
CA GLU A 128 -0.14 -21.73 5.93
C GLU A 128 -0.69 -22.14 4.56
N THR A 129 -1.85 -22.77 4.52
CA THR A 129 -2.58 -23.14 3.30
C THR A 129 -3.28 -21.96 2.63
N SER A 130 -3.29 -20.78 3.26
CA SER A 130 -3.88 -19.57 2.68
C SER A 130 -3.08 -19.09 1.47
N THR A 131 -3.76 -18.50 0.50
CA THR A 131 -3.13 -17.79 -0.64
C THR A 131 -2.52 -16.44 -0.26
N ILE A 132 -2.74 -15.96 0.97
CA ILE A 132 -2.11 -14.72 1.48
C ILE A 132 -0.60 -14.96 1.60
N PRO A 133 0.25 -14.18 0.89
CA PRO A 133 1.70 -14.36 0.92
C PRO A 133 2.28 -14.29 2.32
N ARG A 134 3.39 -14.96 2.55
CA ARG A 134 4.06 -14.99 3.85
C ARG A 134 5.56 -14.78 3.69
N GLN A 135 6.11 -13.84 4.42
CA GLN A 135 7.54 -13.65 4.54
C GLN A 135 8.10 -14.55 5.65
N LYS A 136 9.25 -15.18 5.38
CA LYS A 136 10.00 -15.96 6.39
C LYS A 136 10.90 -15.06 7.21
N ASN A 137 11.54 -14.10 6.55
CA ASN A 137 12.36 -13.07 7.18
C ASN A 137 12.05 -11.70 6.56
N PRO A 138 11.12 -10.94 7.13
CA PRO A 138 10.69 -9.67 6.56
C PRO A 138 11.82 -8.66 6.35
N PHE A 139 12.82 -8.61 7.25
CA PHE A 139 13.95 -7.72 7.11
C PHE A 139 14.78 -8.05 5.86
N LEU A 140 15.20 -9.31 5.70
CA LEU A 140 16.05 -9.74 4.58
C LEU A 140 15.31 -9.68 3.24
N GLU A 141 14.08 -10.17 3.19
CA GLU A 141 13.29 -10.17 1.96
C GLU A 141 12.96 -8.74 1.49
N THR A 142 12.70 -7.83 2.44
CA THR A 142 12.51 -6.41 2.10
C THR A 142 13.82 -5.79 1.59
N LEU A 143 14.95 -6.06 2.25
CA LEU A 143 16.27 -5.58 1.81
C LEU A 143 16.63 -6.09 0.42
N GLU A 144 16.43 -7.38 0.15
CA GLU A 144 16.68 -7.98 -1.16
C GLU A 144 15.88 -7.29 -2.27
N GLY A 145 14.58 -7.08 -2.06
CA GLY A 145 13.73 -6.37 -3.02
C GLY A 145 14.17 -4.91 -3.25
N ILE A 146 14.65 -4.23 -2.20
CA ILE A 146 15.23 -2.88 -2.30
C ILE A 146 16.48 -2.91 -3.16
N GLU A 147 17.40 -3.86 -2.92
CA GLU A 147 18.67 -4.00 -3.66
C GLU A 147 18.44 -4.26 -5.14
N GLN A 148 17.52 -5.17 -5.46
CA GLN A 148 17.15 -5.48 -6.86
C GLN A 148 16.64 -4.23 -7.59
N ASN A 149 15.78 -3.43 -6.93
CA ASN A 149 15.27 -2.18 -7.51
C ASN A 149 16.36 -1.11 -7.59
N ALA A 150 17.24 -0.99 -6.58
CA ALA A 150 18.34 -0.03 -6.59
C ALA A 150 19.31 -0.30 -7.76
N MET A 151 19.70 -1.55 -7.99
CA MET A 151 20.55 -1.94 -9.12
C MET A 151 19.95 -1.57 -10.49
N ARG A 152 18.63 -1.67 -10.62
CA ARG A 152 17.93 -1.43 -11.90
C ARG A 152 17.60 0.04 -12.16
N PHE A 153 17.29 0.81 -11.12
CA PHE A 153 16.63 2.10 -11.28
C PHE A 153 17.33 3.29 -10.61
N LEU A 154 18.16 3.10 -9.56
CA LEU A 154 18.66 4.22 -8.74
C LEU A 154 19.45 5.24 -9.57
N ASP A 155 20.43 4.81 -10.33
CA ASP A 155 21.28 5.71 -11.12
C ASP A 155 20.50 6.46 -12.21
N LYS A 156 19.51 5.78 -12.81
CA LYS A 156 18.65 6.37 -13.84
C LYS A 156 17.62 7.36 -13.26
N ALA A 157 17.13 7.07 -12.06
CA ALA A 157 16.10 7.87 -11.43
C ALA A 157 16.64 9.11 -10.73
N VAL A 158 17.85 9.06 -10.17
CA VAL A 158 18.42 10.11 -9.32
C VAL A 158 19.71 10.65 -9.94
N PRO A 159 19.64 11.69 -10.78
CA PRO A 159 20.81 12.26 -11.46
C PRO A 159 21.77 12.97 -10.49
N ASP A 160 21.28 13.53 -9.37
CA ASP A 160 22.13 14.18 -8.37
C ASP A 160 23.02 13.15 -7.66
N GLN A 161 24.35 13.31 -7.78
CA GLN A 161 25.32 12.39 -7.19
C GLN A 161 25.29 12.41 -5.66
N GLY A 162 25.05 13.59 -5.07
CA GLY A 162 24.96 13.72 -3.61
C GLY A 162 23.76 13.01 -3.03
N ALA A 163 22.58 13.15 -3.67
CA ALA A 163 21.37 12.42 -3.28
C ALA A 163 21.56 10.90 -3.42
N ARG A 164 22.16 10.44 -4.54
CA ARG A 164 22.47 9.01 -4.71
C ARG A 164 23.41 8.49 -3.62
N ALA A 165 24.45 9.26 -3.27
CA ALA A 165 25.39 8.88 -2.22
C ALA A 165 24.70 8.73 -0.85
N GLU A 166 23.76 9.60 -0.50
CA GLU A 166 22.97 9.50 0.73
C GLU A 166 22.11 8.23 0.76
N ILE A 167 21.45 7.90 -0.36
CA ILE A 167 20.63 6.68 -0.48
C ILE A 167 21.52 5.42 -0.42
N ALA A 168 22.64 5.43 -1.15
CA ALA A 168 23.59 4.30 -1.18
C ALA A 168 24.22 4.05 0.19
N GLU A 169 24.52 5.11 0.94
CA GLU A 169 25.03 5.00 2.31
C GLU A 169 24.01 4.35 3.22
N GLU A 170 22.73 4.75 3.13
CA GLU A 170 21.67 4.13 3.93
C GLU A 170 21.51 2.64 3.58
N LEU A 171 21.56 2.30 2.28
CA LEU A 171 21.51 0.92 1.83
C LEU A 171 22.69 0.11 2.37
N ARG A 172 23.91 0.69 2.36
CA ARG A 172 25.10 0.06 2.93
C ARG A 172 24.96 -0.21 4.42
N LEU A 173 24.38 0.72 5.18
CA LEU A 173 24.10 0.55 6.61
C LEU A 173 23.13 -0.60 6.85
N MET A 174 22.05 -0.70 6.06
CA MET A 174 21.08 -1.80 6.20
C MET A 174 21.69 -3.16 5.85
N ARG A 175 22.56 -3.22 4.81
CA ARG A 175 23.36 -4.44 4.50
C ARG A 175 24.26 -4.84 5.67
N GLY A 176 24.95 -3.87 6.28
CA GLY A 176 25.82 -4.14 7.44
C GLY A 176 25.07 -4.74 8.62
N MET A 177 23.79 -4.40 8.78
CA MET A 177 22.93 -4.95 9.83
C MET A 177 22.33 -6.33 9.49
N ALA A 178 22.34 -6.75 8.22
CA ALA A 178 21.64 -7.92 7.73
C ALA A 178 21.99 -9.21 8.49
N LEU A 179 23.29 -9.46 8.75
CA LEU A 179 23.74 -10.64 9.49
C LEU A 179 23.24 -10.68 10.93
N ALA A 180 23.18 -9.54 11.60
CA ALA A 180 22.67 -9.44 12.96
C ALA A 180 21.14 -9.69 13.02
N PHE A 181 20.41 -9.16 12.02
CA PHE A 181 18.95 -9.31 11.94
C PHE A 181 18.51 -10.66 11.35
N ALA A 182 19.33 -11.31 10.52
CA ALA A 182 19.02 -12.62 9.92
C ALA A 182 18.73 -13.70 10.97
N ARG A 183 19.41 -13.64 12.11
CA ARG A 183 19.31 -14.63 13.19
C ARG A 183 18.34 -14.24 14.30
N ARG A 184 17.78 -13.03 14.25
CA ARG A 184 16.89 -12.52 15.27
C ARG A 184 15.44 -12.81 14.87
N PRO A 185 14.64 -13.51 15.72
CA PRO A 185 13.22 -13.70 15.46
C PRO A 185 12.51 -12.35 15.30
N GLN A 186 11.77 -12.19 14.22
CA GLN A 186 10.98 -11.00 13.96
C GLN A 186 9.50 -11.30 14.22
N PRO A 187 8.79 -10.45 15.01
CA PRO A 187 7.38 -10.63 15.23
C PRO A 187 6.60 -10.48 13.92
N LEU A 188 5.82 -11.49 13.56
CA LEU A 188 5.00 -11.48 12.35
C LEU A 188 3.53 -11.17 12.68
N ALA A 189 2.88 -10.43 11.81
CA ALA A 189 1.44 -10.18 11.80
C ALA A 189 0.93 -10.15 10.37
N VAL A 190 -0.37 -10.00 10.19
CA VAL A 190 -0.90 -9.62 8.87
C VAL A 190 -0.56 -8.15 8.65
N ALA A 191 0.35 -7.90 7.73
CA ALA A 191 0.78 -6.57 7.33
C ALA A 191 0.00 -6.15 6.07
N LEU A 192 -0.38 -4.89 6.02
CA LEU A 192 -1.12 -4.29 4.90
C LEU A 192 -0.17 -3.78 3.80
N ALA A 193 1.05 -3.42 4.18
CA ALA A 193 2.20 -3.03 3.35
C ALA A 193 2.04 -1.75 2.50
N ASP A 194 0.85 -1.18 2.44
CA ASP A 194 0.58 0.08 1.73
C ASP A 194 -0.25 1.06 2.57
N THR A 195 0.15 1.25 3.80
CA THR A 195 -0.58 2.03 4.82
C THR A 195 -0.34 3.54 4.73
N HIS A 196 -0.06 4.07 3.52
CA HIS A 196 -0.07 5.52 3.38
C HIS A 196 -1.48 6.07 3.74
N PRO A 197 -1.57 7.25 4.39
CA PRO A 197 -2.85 7.71 4.94
C PRO A 197 -3.98 7.86 3.92
N GLY A 198 -3.66 8.06 2.63
CA GLY A 198 -4.66 8.10 1.56
C GLY A 198 -5.41 6.78 1.31
N ASN A 199 -4.92 5.66 1.86
CA ASN A 199 -5.61 4.36 1.83
C ASN A 199 -6.52 4.12 3.04
N PHE A 200 -6.71 5.15 3.89
CA PHE A 200 -7.68 5.10 4.97
C PHE A 200 -8.86 6.05 4.69
N ILE A 201 -10.04 5.64 5.13
CA ILE A 201 -11.24 6.46 5.15
C ILE A 201 -11.69 6.63 6.60
N MET A 202 -11.82 7.88 7.03
CA MET A 202 -12.35 8.24 8.35
C MET A 202 -13.86 8.29 8.29
N THR A 203 -14.53 7.40 9.01
CA THR A 203 -16.00 7.39 9.13
C THR A 203 -16.49 8.39 10.17
N ALA A 204 -17.78 8.69 10.18
CA ALA A 204 -18.39 9.70 11.05
C ALA A 204 -18.23 9.39 12.56
N ASP A 205 -18.07 8.13 12.92
CA ASP A 205 -17.80 7.67 14.28
C ASP A 205 -16.31 7.78 14.70
N GLY A 206 -15.47 8.31 13.82
CA GLY A 206 -14.04 8.48 14.08
C GLY A 206 -13.20 7.21 13.86
N THR A 207 -13.75 6.17 13.25
CA THR A 207 -13.02 4.96 12.92
C THR A 207 -12.25 5.13 11.60
N ALA A 208 -10.98 4.71 11.56
CA ALA A 208 -10.20 4.63 10.32
C ALA A 208 -10.41 3.26 9.67
N TRP A 209 -10.89 3.25 8.43
CA TRP A 209 -11.08 2.04 7.62
C TRP A 209 -9.98 1.95 6.56
N PHE A 210 -9.26 0.85 6.51
CA PHE A 210 -8.26 0.59 5.47
C PHE A 210 -8.91 -0.04 4.25
N VAL A 211 -8.72 0.54 3.06
CA VAL A 211 -9.50 0.16 1.87
C VAL A 211 -8.71 -0.50 0.75
N ASP A 212 -7.37 -0.56 0.85
CA ASP A 212 -6.53 -1.14 -0.21
C ASP A 212 -5.74 -2.37 0.25
N LEU A 213 -6.31 -3.57 -0.03
CA LEU A 213 -5.80 -4.85 0.45
C LEU A 213 -4.95 -5.60 -0.59
N GLU A 214 -4.48 -4.95 -1.65
CA GLU A 214 -3.75 -5.63 -2.73
C GLU A 214 -2.37 -6.18 -2.31
N LYS A 215 -1.76 -5.59 -1.28
CA LYS A 215 -0.40 -5.94 -0.81
C LYS A 215 -0.38 -6.69 0.52
N VAL A 216 -1.55 -7.13 0.99
CA VAL A 216 -1.67 -7.86 2.26
C VAL A 216 -0.83 -9.13 2.25
N HIS A 217 -0.03 -9.31 3.29
CA HIS A 217 0.79 -10.50 3.50
C HIS A 217 1.06 -10.73 4.99
N VAL A 218 1.54 -11.90 5.36
CA VAL A 218 2.09 -12.13 6.69
C VAL A 218 3.54 -11.65 6.69
N GLY A 219 3.84 -10.64 7.49
CA GLY A 219 5.14 -9.99 7.54
C GLY A 219 5.33 -9.14 8.79
N SER A 220 6.24 -8.17 8.73
CA SER A 220 6.51 -7.26 9.85
C SER A 220 5.44 -6.19 9.99
N PRO A 221 4.74 -6.08 11.13
CA PRO A 221 3.81 -4.96 11.35
C PRO A 221 4.51 -3.61 11.44
N ALA A 222 5.82 -3.57 11.71
CA ALA A 222 6.59 -2.34 11.76
C ALA A 222 6.71 -1.63 10.40
N ILE A 223 6.52 -2.37 9.28
CA ILE A 223 6.49 -1.77 7.94
C ILE A 223 5.27 -0.85 7.78
N ASP A 224 4.13 -1.25 8.33
CA ASP A 224 2.89 -0.48 8.26
C ASP A 224 2.96 0.79 9.11
N LEU A 225 3.55 0.68 10.30
CA LEU A 225 3.77 1.84 11.17
C LEU A 225 4.68 2.88 10.51
N ALA A 226 5.74 2.42 9.88
CA ALA A 226 6.66 3.25 9.15
C ALA A 226 5.98 3.91 7.94
N HIS A 227 5.27 3.13 7.15
CA HIS A 227 4.61 3.60 5.93
C HIS A 227 3.49 4.61 6.23
N ALA A 228 2.77 4.48 7.34
CA ALA A 228 1.75 5.44 7.76
C ALA A 228 2.31 6.83 8.13
N THR A 229 3.61 6.96 8.41
CA THR A 229 4.20 8.17 9.00
C THR A 229 5.44 8.72 8.30
N LEU A 230 5.96 8.04 7.29
CA LEU A 230 7.08 8.55 6.49
C LEU A 230 6.63 9.67 5.55
N PRO A 231 7.43 10.72 5.33
CA PRO A 231 7.11 11.78 4.36
C PRO A 231 6.84 11.25 2.95
N THR A 232 7.56 10.20 2.53
CA THR A 232 7.33 9.51 1.25
C THR A 232 5.90 8.97 1.08
N SER A 233 5.19 8.78 2.16
CA SER A 233 3.82 8.23 2.22
C SER A 233 2.78 9.28 2.57
N THR A 234 3.06 10.13 3.59
CA THR A 234 2.10 11.16 4.02
C THR A 234 1.94 12.29 3.00
N LEU A 235 2.88 12.45 2.06
CA LEU A 235 2.80 13.39 0.95
C LEU A 235 2.26 12.75 -0.34
N TRP A 236 2.01 11.44 -0.36
CA TRP A 236 1.60 10.73 -1.57
C TRP A 236 0.21 11.14 -2.05
N HIS A 237 -0.76 11.19 -1.17
CA HIS A 237 -2.13 11.61 -1.50
C HIS A 237 -2.26 13.14 -1.36
N PRO A 238 -2.76 13.87 -2.38
CA PRO A 238 -2.80 15.33 -2.35
C PRO A 238 -3.62 15.91 -1.21
N GLU A 239 -4.71 15.27 -0.82
CA GLU A 239 -5.57 15.74 0.28
C GLU A 239 -4.95 15.48 1.67
N VAL A 240 -4.00 14.56 1.80
CA VAL A 240 -3.26 14.33 3.06
C VAL A 240 -2.14 15.33 3.23
N GLY A 241 -1.24 15.41 2.27
CA GLY A 241 -0.21 16.42 2.06
C GLY A 241 0.54 16.94 3.28
N LYS A 242 0.89 16.10 4.28
CA LYS A 242 1.42 16.54 5.57
C LYS A 242 2.78 15.92 5.92
N ILE A 243 3.75 16.75 6.29
CA ILE A 243 4.98 16.31 6.98
C ILE A 243 4.71 16.31 8.47
N LEU A 244 4.96 15.17 9.12
CA LEU A 244 4.79 14.99 10.55
C LEU A 244 6.06 15.42 11.29
N THR A 245 5.91 16.03 12.47
CA THR A 245 7.03 16.30 13.36
C THR A 245 7.51 15.01 14.05
N PRO A 246 8.76 14.93 14.54
CA PRO A 246 9.23 13.78 15.30
C PRO A 246 8.32 13.43 16.49
N GLY A 247 7.83 14.43 17.22
CA GLY A 247 6.89 14.20 18.33
C GLY A 247 5.55 13.60 17.90
N GLN A 248 5.03 13.98 16.73
CA GLN A 248 3.80 13.38 16.17
C GLN A 248 4.03 11.94 15.75
N VAL A 249 5.17 11.63 15.14
CA VAL A 249 5.58 10.27 14.79
C VAL A 249 5.71 9.42 16.05
N ALA A 250 6.46 9.88 17.05
CA ALA A 250 6.63 9.18 18.33
C ALA A 250 5.28 8.94 19.03
N GLY A 251 4.38 9.94 19.03
CA GLY A 251 3.02 9.81 19.56
C GLY A 251 2.19 8.73 18.86
N PHE A 252 2.30 8.63 17.53
CA PHE A 252 1.65 7.56 16.75
C PHE A 252 2.16 6.16 17.15
N TYR A 253 3.48 5.99 17.23
CA TYR A 253 4.07 4.71 17.65
C TYR A 253 3.67 4.35 19.08
N ALA A 254 3.72 5.31 20.02
CA ALA A 254 3.28 5.10 21.40
C ALA A 254 1.80 4.69 21.47
N ALA A 255 0.94 5.34 20.70
CA ALA A 255 -0.49 5.02 20.65
C ALA A 255 -0.76 3.59 20.11
N TYR A 256 0.02 3.14 19.14
CA TYR A 256 -0.05 1.77 18.63
C TYR A 256 0.48 0.76 19.65
N LEU A 257 1.68 0.99 20.21
CA LEU A 257 2.32 0.07 21.17
C LEU A 257 1.49 -0.13 22.44
N ALA A 258 0.83 0.93 22.90
CA ALA A 258 -0.09 0.83 24.04
C ALA A 258 -1.28 -0.13 23.77
N ARG A 259 -1.72 -0.24 22.51
CA ARG A 259 -2.87 -1.08 22.12
C ARG A 259 -2.54 -2.55 21.89
N VAL A 260 -1.33 -2.86 21.42
CA VAL A 260 -0.94 -4.27 21.19
C VAL A 260 -0.48 -4.99 22.47
N GLY A 261 -0.38 -4.29 23.60
CA GLY A 261 -0.01 -4.81 24.89
C GLY A 261 1.50 -4.91 25.11
N LYS A 262 1.92 -4.93 26.39
CA LYS A 262 3.34 -4.81 26.80
C LYS A 262 4.25 -5.87 26.20
N ALA A 263 3.83 -7.14 26.19
CA ALA A 263 4.66 -8.23 25.67
C ALA A 263 4.94 -8.04 24.17
N ARG A 264 3.89 -7.77 23.38
CA ARG A 264 4.01 -7.56 21.95
C ARG A 264 4.79 -6.28 21.61
N ALA A 265 4.59 -5.22 22.38
CA ALA A 265 5.36 -3.98 22.26
C ALA A 265 6.86 -4.22 22.45
N ALA A 266 7.27 -4.95 23.50
CA ALA A 266 8.67 -5.28 23.75
C ALA A 266 9.32 -6.13 22.64
N GLU A 267 8.56 -7.05 22.00
CA GLU A 267 9.03 -7.83 20.86
C GLU A 267 9.24 -6.95 19.61
N LEU A 268 8.39 -5.94 19.41
CA LEU A 268 8.40 -5.06 18.23
C LEU A 268 9.45 -3.94 18.33
N GLU A 269 9.66 -3.40 19.52
CA GLU A 269 10.50 -2.22 19.75
C GLU A 269 11.87 -2.28 19.04
N PRO A 270 12.63 -3.40 19.11
CA PRO A 270 13.93 -3.50 18.43
C PRO A 270 13.86 -3.44 16.91
N TRP A 271 12.66 -3.61 16.33
CA TRP A 271 12.43 -3.64 14.88
C TRP A 271 11.89 -2.32 14.33
N LEU A 272 11.42 -1.41 15.17
CA LEU A 272 10.74 -0.19 14.72
C LEU A 272 11.66 0.68 13.86
N VAL A 273 12.85 1.01 14.35
CA VAL A 273 13.81 1.85 13.61
C VAL A 273 14.36 1.11 12.39
N PRO A 274 14.87 -0.13 12.48
CA PRO A 274 15.35 -0.86 11.30
C PRO A 274 14.31 -0.99 10.20
N MET A 275 13.09 -1.35 10.53
CA MET A 275 12.02 -1.48 9.54
C MET A 275 11.55 -0.12 8.99
N ARG A 276 11.62 0.96 9.78
CA ARG A 276 11.36 2.31 9.28
C ARG A 276 12.38 2.74 8.22
N ARG A 277 13.65 2.46 8.45
CA ARG A 277 14.74 2.73 7.50
C ARG A 277 14.55 1.91 6.21
N LEU A 278 14.26 0.61 6.33
CA LEU A 278 13.94 -0.24 5.18
C LEU A 278 12.68 0.22 4.45
N THR A 279 11.65 0.64 5.16
CA THR A 279 10.41 1.13 4.52
C THR A 279 10.66 2.41 3.74
N TRP A 280 11.49 3.33 4.27
CA TRP A 280 11.89 4.50 3.53
C TRP A 280 12.67 4.13 2.25
N LEU A 281 13.66 3.24 2.34
CA LEU A 281 14.38 2.75 1.16
C LEU A 281 13.45 2.07 0.16
N ARG A 282 12.51 1.25 0.63
CA ARG A 282 11.51 0.58 -0.21
C ARG A 282 10.65 1.58 -0.99
N THR A 283 10.11 2.58 -0.32
CA THR A 283 9.30 3.62 -0.98
C THR A 283 10.12 4.49 -1.91
N THR A 284 11.37 4.79 -1.55
CA THR A 284 12.32 5.52 -2.40
C THR A 284 12.62 4.73 -3.68
N MET A 285 12.85 3.42 -3.58
CA MET A 285 13.07 2.56 -4.76
C MET A 285 11.80 2.34 -5.59
N PHE A 286 10.63 2.33 -4.96
CA PHE A 286 9.36 2.38 -5.66
C PHE A 286 9.26 3.64 -6.53
N MET A 287 9.56 4.82 -5.98
CA MET A 287 9.57 6.09 -6.70
C MET A 287 10.62 6.12 -7.81
N ALA A 288 11.81 5.53 -7.57
CA ALA A 288 12.85 5.39 -8.59
C ALA A 288 12.37 4.56 -9.79
N ARG A 289 11.76 3.40 -9.53
CA ARG A 289 11.15 2.56 -10.56
C ARG A 289 10.05 3.31 -11.31
N TRP A 290 9.13 3.95 -10.59
CA TRP A 290 8.02 4.71 -11.18
C TRP A 290 8.55 5.82 -12.11
N ARG A 291 9.51 6.63 -11.64
CA ARG A 291 10.13 7.71 -12.43
C ARG A 291 10.78 7.20 -13.74
N VAL A 292 11.44 6.05 -13.70
CA VAL A 292 12.09 5.49 -14.88
C VAL A 292 11.06 4.92 -15.84
N GLN A 293 10.13 4.12 -15.35
CA GLN A 293 9.18 3.39 -16.19
C GLN A 293 8.13 4.28 -16.83
N THR A 294 7.63 5.31 -16.13
CA THR A 294 6.63 6.23 -16.70
C THR A 294 7.20 7.21 -17.73
N ARG A 295 8.53 7.37 -17.76
CA ARG A 295 9.22 8.20 -18.77
C ARG A 295 9.63 7.41 -20.02
N GLN A 296 9.47 6.09 -20.02
CA GLN A 296 9.77 5.23 -21.17
C GLN A 296 8.50 4.92 -21.96
N PRO A 297 8.58 4.72 -23.28
CA PRO A 297 7.48 4.15 -24.03
C PRO A 297 7.02 2.84 -23.40
N ARG A 298 5.72 2.59 -23.39
CA ARG A 298 5.18 1.35 -22.85
C ARG A 298 5.66 0.18 -23.72
N ASP A 299 6.30 -0.80 -23.09
CA ASP A 299 6.61 -2.08 -23.71
C ASP A 299 5.41 -3.03 -23.50
N PRO A 300 4.66 -3.40 -24.56
CA PRO A 300 3.53 -4.30 -24.43
C PRO A 300 3.89 -5.69 -23.91
N SER A 301 5.17 -6.08 -24.01
CA SER A 301 5.66 -7.38 -23.52
C SER A 301 6.04 -7.35 -22.04
N ASP A 302 6.26 -6.18 -21.43
CA ASP A 302 6.56 -6.03 -20.01
C ASP A 302 5.28 -5.74 -19.19
N ALA A 303 4.61 -6.83 -18.79
CA ALA A 303 3.44 -6.76 -17.92
C ALA A 303 3.70 -6.07 -16.57
N GLY A 304 4.93 -6.00 -16.17
CA GLY A 304 5.35 -5.36 -14.91
C GLY A 304 5.71 -3.87 -15.07
N GLN A 305 5.69 -3.32 -16.30
CA GLN A 305 5.97 -1.91 -16.53
C GLN A 305 4.80 -1.05 -16.06
N TRP A 306 5.09 -0.15 -15.15
CA TRP A 306 4.09 0.79 -14.67
C TRP A 306 3.82 1.90 -15.68
N SER A 307 2.55 2.31 -15.71
CA SER A 307 2.07 3.39 -16.56
C SER A 307 1.28 4.38 -15.70
N ASP A 308 1.44 5.66 -16.02
CA ASP A 308 0.62 6.75 -15.47
C ASP A 308 -0.58 7.11 -16.35
N ALA A 309 -0.83 6.32 -17.40
CA ALA A 309 -1.88 6.60 -18.38
C ALA A 309 -3.30 6.64 -17.77
N GLY A 310 -3.53 5.91 -16.68
CA GLY A 310 -4.80 5.94 -15.93
C GLY A 310 -4.95 7.13 -14.97
N LEU A 311 -3.89 7.91 -14.75
CA LEU A 311 -3.92 9.04 -13.83
C LEU A 311 -4.40 10.32 -14.54
N GLY A 312 -5.27 11.07 -13.87
CA GLY A 312 -5.64 12.40 -14.31
C GLY A 312 -4.44 13.37 -14.32
N PRO A 313 -4.47 14.45 -15.16
CA PRO A 313 -3.34 15.36 -15.29
C PRO A 313 -2.87 15.98 -13.96
N ALA A 314 -3.78 16.40 -13.10
CA ALA A 314 -3.46 17.00 -11.80
C ALA A 314 -2.74 16.00 -10.86
N MET A 315 -3.18 14.75 -10.81
CA MET A 315 -2.54 13.70 -10.02
C MET A 315 -1.13 13.38 -10.54
N ARG A 316 -0.96 13.33 -11.87
CA ARG A 316 0.35 13.11 -12.50
C ARG A 316 1.34 14.20 -12.12
N VAL A 317 0.95 15.47 -12.22
CA VAL A 317 1.78 16.62 -11.81
C VAL A 317 2.12 16.55 -10.34
N HIS A 318 1.14 16.24 -9.49
CA HIS A 318 1.35 16.06 -8.05
C HIS A 318 2.39 14.96 -7.75
N LEU A 319 2.24 13.77 -8.32
CA LEU A 319 3.17 12.66 -8.08
C LEU A 319 4.58 12.96 -8.57
N GLN A 320 4.72 13.58 -9.75
CA GLN A 320 6.03 14.01 -10.25
C GLN A 320 6.73 14.96 -9.27
N ALA A 321 6.01 15.99 -8.79
CA ALA A 321 6.54 16.94 -7.82
C ALA A 321 6.95 16.26 -6.49
N ARG A 322 6.14 15.29 -6.01
CA ARG A 322 6.47 14.54 -4.78
C ARG A 322 7.71 13.66 -4.94
N ILE A 323 7.81 12.98 -6.09
CA ILE A 323 8.98 12.15 -6.41
C ILE A 323 10.25 13.01 -6.52
N ASP A 324 10.17 14.18 -7.15
CA ASP A 324 11.29 15.12 -7.23
C ASP A 324 11.73 15.58 -5.83
N GLN A 325 10.79 15.91 -4.96
CA GLN A 325 11.08 16.26 -3.57
C GLN A 325 11.71 15.11 -2.78
N CYS A 326 11.26 13.87 -2.97
CA CYS A 326 11.84 12.71 -2.29
C CYS A 326 13.29 12.42 -2.70
N PHE A 327 13.73 12.89 -3.88
CA PHE A 327 15.10 12.75 -4.35
C PHE A 327 15.94 14.02 -4.14
N ASP A 328 15.38 15.04 -3.50
CA ASP A 328 16.16 16.19 -3.05
C ASP A 328 17.11 15.81 -1.90
N ARG A 329 18.38 16.21 -2.01
CA ARG A 329 19.43 15.81 -1.07
C ARG A 329 19.16 16.28 0.36
N GLU A 330 18.64 17.48 0.53
CA GLU A 330 18.36 18.04 1.86
C GLU A 330 17.17 17.31 2.50
N THR A 331 16.14 16.99 1.71
CA THR A 331 15.01 16.18 2.14
C THR A 331 15.48 14.79 2.60
N ILE A 332 16.35 14.13 1.85
CA ILE A 332 16.92 12.84 2.22
C ILE A 332 17.67 12.92 3.54
N ARG A 333 18.53 13.93 3.71
CA ARG A 333 19.28 14.15 4.95
C ARG A 333 18.38 14.41 6.14
N ALA A 334 17.35 15.24 5.97
CA ALA A 334 16.38 15.54 7.02
C ALA A 334 15.65 14.27 7.50
N ILE A 335 15.25 13.38 6.57
CA ILE A 335 14.63 12.11 6.91
C ILE A 335 15.61 11.19 7.65
N ARG A 336 16.85 11.09 7.18
CA ARG A 336 17.89 10.24 7.78
C ARG A 336 18.31 10.71 9.17
N ALA A 337 18.17 12.00 9.48
CA ALA A 337 18.47 12.57 10.78
C ALA A 337 17.36 12.35 11.84
N ALA A 338 16.15 11.90 11.44
CA ALA A 338 14.98 11.84 12.30
C ALA A 338 14.19 10.52 12.13
N TRP A 339 14.85 9.40 12.47
CA TRP A 339 14.19 8.10 12.32
C TRP A 339 13.06 7.87 13.33
N LEU A 340 13.32 8.05 14.61
CA LEU A 340 12.33 8.03 15.73
C LEU A 340 12.90 8.76 16.93
#